data_7cb979c05662cb638e8a0f77ff4dea99
#
_entry.id   7cb979c05662cb638e8a0f77ff4dea99
#
_cell.length_a   1.000
_cell.length_b   1.000
_cell.length_c   1.000
_cell.angle_alpha   90.00
_cell.angle_beta   90.00
_cell.angle_gamma   90.00
#
_symmetry.space_group_name_H-M   'P 1'
#
loop_
_entity.id
_entity.type
_entity.pdbx_description
1 polymer ?
#
loop_
_entity_poly.entity_id
_entity_poly.type
_entity_poly.pdbx_seq_one_letter_code
_entity_poly.pdbx_strand_id
1 'polypeptide(L)'
;PDFMARHFAGGVNRDTLMRAPHMRFDRRDAWQARWASEAHGVELAAPTHWIPSTHAFLDLCIAGLAWGLHPAPLAEPHLAAGRLTELPPGLRIDVKLYWTVARLHARALETLTRAVCATAAEWLDD
;
A
#
# COMPACT_ATOMS: atom_id res chain seq x y z
N PRO A 1 13.17 5.15 8.24
CA PRO A 1 14.65 4.95 8.24
C PRO A 1 15.10 3.91 9.25
N ASP A 2 14.69 4.00 10.52
CA ASP A 2 15.15 3.09 11.58
C ASP A 2 14.71 1.63 11.35
N PHE A 3 13.52 1.44 10.77
CA PHE A 3 13.05 0.12 10.37
C PHE A 3 13.95 -0.51 9.31
N MET A 4 14.38 0.28 8.32
CA MET A 4 15.31 -0.16 7.28
C MET A 4 16.65 -0.61 7.89
N ALA A 5 17.21 0.16 8.80
CA ALA A 5 18.46 -0.19 9.47
C ALA A 5 18.34 -1.48 10.31
N ARG A 6 17.19 -1.70 10.96
CA ARG A 6 16.95 -2.89 11.81
C ARG A 6 16.68 -4.17 11.01
N HIS A 7 15.90 -4.08 9.95
CA HIS A 7 15.38 -5.26 9.26
C HIS A 7 15.98 -5.50 7.89
N PHE A 8 16.52 -4.44 7.26
CA PHE A 8 17.04 -4.49 5.89
C PHE A 8 18.49 -3.99 5.77
N ALA A 9 19.27 -4.03 6.86
CA ALA A 9 20.69 -3.64 6.84
C ALA A 9 21.52 -4.41 5.79
N GLY A 10 21.15 -5.67 5.50
CA GLY A 10 21.75 -6.51 4.46
C GLY A 10 21.08 -6.38 3.08
N GLY A 11 20.28 -5.33 2.87
CA GLY A 11 19.48 -5.14 1.67
C GLY A 11 18.13 -5.85 1.73
N VAL A 12 17.24 -5.51 0.78
CA VAL A 12 15.93 -6.15 0.63
C VAL A 12 16.11 -7.40 -0.23
N ASN A 13 15.99 -8.55 0.41
CA ASN A 13 16.16 -9.86 -0.22
C ASN A 13 15.26 -10.90 0.47
N ARG A 14 15.31 -12.16 0.00
CA ARG A 14 14.48 -13.23 0.56
C ARG A 14 14.59 -13.33 2.09
N ASP A 15 15.82 -13.38 2.61
CA ASP A 15 16.05 -13.64 4.04
C ASP A 15 15.56 -12.49 4.93
N THR A 16 15.74 -11.25 4.48
CA THR A 16 15.27 -10.07 5.20
C THR A 16 13.77 -9.91 5.10
N LEU A 17 13.15 -10.16 3.94
CA LEU A 17 11.70 -10.13 3.75
C LEU A 17 10.97 -11.18 4.59
N MET A 18 11.53 -12.37 4.75
CA MET A 18 10.93 -13.45 5.57
C MET A 18 10.99 -13.18 7.08
N ARG A 19 11.81 -12.23 7.53
CA ARG A 19 11.96 -11.85 8.94
C ARG A 19 11.33 -10.51 9.29
N ALA A 20 11.30 -9.58 8.34
CA ALA A 20 10.76 -8.25 8.56
C ALA A 20 9.25 -8.28 8.75
N PRO A 21 8.70 -7.77 9.85
CA PRO A 21 7.26 -7.73 10.05
C PRO A 21 6.60 -6.85 9.00
N HIS A 22 5.48 -7.32 8.47
CA HIS A 22 4.69 -6.58 7.50
C HIS A 22 3.24 -6.41 7.96
N MET A 23 2.54 -5.46 7.36
CA MET A 23 1.14 -5.19 7.65
C MET A 23 0.24 -5.75 6.56
N ARG A 24 -0.97 -6.13 6.97
CA ARG A 24 -2.08 -6.46 6.08
C ARG A 24 -3.35 -5.80 6.60
N PHE A 25 -4.19 -5.36 5.69
CA PHE A 25 -5.46 -4.75 6.05
C PHE A 25 -6.44 -5.79 6.60
N ASP A 26 -6.62 -6.88 5.86
CA ASP A 26 -7.44 -8.02 6.24
C ASP A 26 -6.90 -9.33 5.62
N ARG A 27 -7.64 -10.43 5.78
CA ARG A 27 -7.24 -11.75 5.25
C ARG A 27 -7.21 -11.81 3.71
N ARG A 28 -7.89 -10.90 3.02
CA ARG A 28 -7.93 -10.81 1.56
C ARG A 28 -6.84 -9.91 1.00
N ASP A 29 -6.23 -9.09 1.85
CA ASP A 29 -5.10 -8.25 1.46
C ASP A 29 -3.89 -9.13 1.12
N ALA A 30 -3.57 -9.21 -0.16
CA ALA A 30 -2.45 -9.97 -0.71
C ALA A 30 -1.38 -9.09 -1.37
N TRP A 31 -1.48 -7.76 -1.23
CA TRP A 31 -0.62 -6.83 -1.96
C TRP A 31 0.85 -6.96 -1.58
N GLN A 32 1.18 -7.11 -0.29
CA GLN A 32 2.55 -7.28 0.18
C GLN A 32 3.15 -8.60 -0.32
N ALA A 33 2.36 -9.68 -0.33
CA ALA A 33 2.78 -10.97 -0.87
C ALA A 33 2.99 -10.90 -2.38
N ARG A 34 2.09 -10.22 -3.10
CA ARG A 34 2.22 -9.98 -4.54
C ARG A 34 3.49 -9.18 -4.85
N TRP A 35 3.72 -8.08 -4.14
CA TRP A 35 4.91 -7.26 -4.31
C TRP A 35 6.20 -8.06 -4.05
N ALA A 36 6.27 -8.82 -2.94
CA ALA A 36 7.44 -9.65 -2.62
C ALA A 36 7.72 -10.72 -3.69
N SER A 37 6.65 -11.29 -4.27
CA SER A 37 6.77 -12.25 -5.37
C SER A 37 7.25 -11.59 -6.66
N GLU A 38 6.65 -10.47 -7.05
CA GLU A 38 7.00 -9.77 -8.30
C GLU A 38 8.38 -9.10 -8.25
N ALA A 39 8.72 -8.47 -7.11
CA ALA A 39 9.98 -7.74 -6.97
C ALA A 39 11.19 -8.63 -6.65
N HIS A 40 10.98 -9.72 -5.90
CA HIS A 40 12.07 -10.51 -5.34
C HIS A 40 11.91 -12.03 -5.52
N GLY A 41 10.84 -12.52 -6.13
CA GLY A 41 10.55 -13.95 -6.28
C GLY A 41 10.33 -14.67 -4.93
N VAL A 42 9.80 -13.96 -3.92
CA VAL A 42 9.65 -14.47 -2.55
C VAL A 42 8.19 -14.77 -2.25
N GLU A 43 7.91 -15.99 -1.81
CA GLU A 43 6.64 -16.32 -1.17
C GLU A 43 6.68 -15.82 0.28
N LEU A 44 5.92 -14.75 0.57
CA LEU A 44 6.01 -14.02 1.83
C LEU A 44 5.30 -14.77 2.96
N ALA A 45 6.05 -15.20 3.96
CA ALA A 45 5.57 -15.86 5.18
C ALA A 45 6.14 -15.22 6.46
N ALA A 46 6.32 -13.91 6.46
CA ALA A 46 6.87 -13.13 7.56
C ALA A 46 5.82 -12.82 8.65
N PRO A 47 6.24 -12.39 9.85
CA PRO A 47 5.33 -11.91 10.88
C PRO A 47 4.38 -10.83 10.36
N THR A 48 3.10 -10.96 10.67
CA THR A 48 2.04 -10.11 10.11
C THR A 48 1.28 -9.38 11.20
N HIS A 49 1.12 -8.06 11.03
CA HIS A 49 0.21 -7.23 11.80
C HIS A 49 -1.06 -6.96 10.99
N TRP A 50 -2.23 -7.12 11.60
CA TRP A 50 -3.53 -6.92 10.98
C TRP A 50 -4.08 -5.55 11.37
N ILE A 51 -4.16 -4.63 10.42
CA ILE A 51 -4.51 -3.23 10.66
C ILE A 51 -5.64 -2.80 9.70
N PRO A 52 -6.91 -2.92 10.07
CA PRO A 52 -8.04 -2.61 9.21
C PRO A 52 -8.37 -1.10 9.17
N SER A 53 -7.34 -0.28 8.99
CA SER A 53 -7.47 1.18 8.88
C SER A 53 -6.31 1.74 8.05
N THR A 54 -6.62 2.40 6.94
CA THR A 54 -5.62 2.98 6.03
C THR A 54 -4.72 4.00 6.71
N HIS A 55 -5.27 4.86 7.57
CA HIS A 55 -4.48 5.87 8.29
C HIS A 55 -3.60 5.23 9.35
N ALA A 56 -4.15 4.33 10.19
CA ALA A 56 -3.35 3.62 11.18
C ALA A 56 -2.24 2.76 10.53
N PHE A 57 -2.53 2.19 9.35
CA PHE A 57 -1.55 1.44 8.56
C PHE A 57 -0.35 2.32 8.19
N LEU A 58 -0.61 3.54 7.73
CA LEU A 58 0.42 4.53 7.41
C LEU A 58 1.18 5.00 8.65
N ASP A 59 0.47 5.36 9.73
CA ASP A 59 1.07 5.83 10.98
C ASP A 59 2.01 4.79 11.61
N LEU A 60 1.62 3.52 11.60
CA LEU A 60 2.44 2.42 12.11
C LEU A 60 3.67 2.15 11.24
N CYS A 61 3.56 2.36 9.93
CA CYS A 61 4.71 2.30 9.03
C CYS A 61 5.70 3.44 9.32
N ILE A 62 5.20 4.67 9.52
CA ILE A 62 6.02 5.84 9.89
C ILE A 62 6.68 5.61 11.26
N ALA A 63 5.96 5.00 12.21
CA ALA A 63 6.49 4.65 13.53
C ALA A 63 7.54 3.52 13.50
N GLY A 64 7.75 2.90 12.33
CA GLY A 64 8.77 1.85 12.14
C GLY A 64 8.43 0.53 12.80
N LEU A 65 7.13 0.16 12.85
CA LEU A 65 6.66 -1.12 13.39
C LEU A 65 6.67 -2.23 12.35
N ALA A 66 6.30 -1.93 11.11
CA ALA A 66 6.25 -2.89 10.02
C ALA A 66 6.30 -2.17 8.66
N TRP A 67 6.55 -2.91 7.59
CA TRP A 67 6.43 -2.40 6.23
C TRP A 67 5.07 -2.79 5.60
N GLY A 68 4.67 -2.05 4.58
CA GLY A 68 3.44 -2.34 3.85
C GLY A 68 3.32 -1.49 2.59
N LEU A 69 2.35 -1.82 1.73
CA LEU A 69 2.02 -1.02 0.57
C LEU A 69 0.98 0.03 0.92
N HIS A 70 1.16 1.21 0.38
CA HIS A 70 0.27 2.35 0.56
C HIS A 70 -0.13 2.93 -0.78
N PRO A 71 -1.33 3.54 -0.91
CA PRO A 71 -1.63 4.37 -2.05
C PRO A 71 -0.57 5.47 -2.20
N ALA A 72 -0.03 5.63 -3.42
CA ALA A 72 1.04 6.57 -3.68
C ALA A 72 0.73 8.01 -3.19
N PRO A 73 -0.47 8.58 -3.44
CA PRO A 73 -0.78 9.92 -2.95
C PRO A 73 -0.70 10.09 -1.43
N LEU A 74 -0.91 9.02 -0.65
CA LEU A 74 -0.78 9.06 0.81
C LEU A 74 0.68 8.92 1.26
N ALA A 75 1.50 8.15 0.55
CA ALA A 75 2.88 7.88 0.92
C ALA A 75 3.85 9.00 0.48
N GLU A 76 3.63 9.62 -0.67
CA GLU A 76 4.54 10.59 -1.29
C GLU A 76 4.94 11.77 -0.40
N PRO A 77 4.04 12.43 0.35
CA PRO A 77 4.43 13.50 1.26
C PRO A 77 5.38 13.03 2.39
N HIS A 78 5.26 11.77 2.79
CA HIS A 78 6.10 11.17 3.82
C HIS A 78 7.44 10.69 3.26
N LEU A 79 7.48 10.23 2.02
CA LEU A 79 8.71 9.92 1.30
C LEU A 79 9.52 11.21 1.07
N ALA A 80 8.90 12.26 0.58
CA ALA A 80 9.53 13.56 0.36
C ALA A 80 10.07 14.17 1.65
N ALA A 81 9.40 13.96 2.78
CA ALA A 81 9.83 14.43 4.11
C ALA A 81 10.85 13.49 4.80
N GLY A 82 11.26 12.39 4.17
CA GLY A 82 12.18 11.41 4.72
C GLY A 82 11.64 10.61 5.91
N ARG A 83 10.31 10.63 6.14
CA ARG A 83 9.65 9.84 7.20
C ARG A 83 9.42 8.39 6.79
N LEU A 84 9.27 8.15 5.50
CA LEU A 84 9.22 6.82 4.89
C LEU A 84 10.41 6.62 3.96
N THR A 85 10.72 5.37 3.69
CA THR A 85 11.71 4.94 2.69
C THR A 85 11.06 3.90 1.80
N GLU A 86 11.15 4.09 0.49
CA GLU A 86 10.66 3.12 -0.49
C GLU A 86 11.56 1.88 -0.50
N LEU A 87 10.96 0.70 -0.51
CA LEU A 87 11.72 -0.55 -0.60
C LEU A 87 12.20 -0.78 -2.03
N PRO A 88 13.52 -1.08 -2.24
CA PRO A 88 14.02 -1.47 -3.55
C PRO A 88 13.28 -2.72 -4.08
N PRO A 89 13.07 -2.83 -5.39
CA PRO A 89 13.50 -1.94 -6.47
C PRO A 89 12.57 -0.74 -6.74
N GLY A 90 11.69 -0.38 -5.82
CA GLY A 90 10.70 0.69 -6.03
C GLY A 90 9.55 0.26 -6.94
N LEU A 91 9.24 -1.04 -6.96
CA LEU A 91 8.13 -1.58 -7.75
C LEU A 91 6.79 -1.04 -7.22
N ARG A 92 6.04 -0.36 -8.09
CA ARG A 92 4.66 0.07 -7.83
C ARG A 92 3.69 -0.92 -8.46
N ILE A 93 2.56 -1.15 -7.80
CA ILE A 93 1.50 -2.04 -8.29
C ILE A 93 0.29 -1.19 -8.62
N ASP A 94 -0.14 -1.23 -9.87
CA ASP A 94 -1.35 -0.55 -10.31
C ASP A 94 -2.58 -1.34 -9.89
N VAL A 95 -3.53 -0.64 -9.27
CA VAL A 95 -4.78 -1.21 -8.78
C VAL A 95 -5.94 -0.57 -9.50
N LYS A 96 -6.65 -1.33 -10.31
CA LYS A 96 -7.86 -0.84 -10.98
C LYS A 96 -8.96 -0.59 -9.96
N LEU A 97 -9.49 0.62 -9.95
CA LEU A 97 -10.63 1.02 -9.16
C LEU A 97 -11.89 1.10 -10.03
N TYR A 98 -13.02 0.71 -9.46
CA TYR A 98 -14.31 0.72 -10.15
C TYR A 98 -15.35 1.45 -9.33
N TRP A 99 -15.97 2.47 -9.91
CA TRP A 99 -17.15 3.09 -9.35
C TRP A 99 -18.40 2.38 -9.86
N THR A 100 -19.19 1.81 -8.95
CA THR A 100 -20.41 1.08 -9.30
C THR A 100 -21.63 1.71 -8.62
N VAL A 101 -22.70 1.89 -9.40
CA VAL A 101 -23.98 2.41 -8.90
C VAL A 101 -25.09 1.46 -9.33
N ALA A 102 -25.97 1.09 -8.39
CA ALA A 102 -27.14 0.30 -8.70
C ALA A 102 -28.06 1.07 -9.67
N ARG A 103 -28.56 0.39 -10.72
CA ARG A 103 -29.41 1.02 -11.75
C ARG A 103 -30.60 1.79 -11.17
N LEU A 104 -31.19 1.27 -10.11
CA LEU A 104 -32.34 1.89 -9.44
C LEU A 104 -32.02 3.28 -8.87
N HIS A 105 -30.77 3.54 -8.48
CA HIS A 105 -30.32 4.79 -7.88
C HIS A 105 -29.46 5.65 -8.81
N ALA A 106 -29.22 5.23 -10.04
CA ALA A 106 -28.32 5.91 -10.97
C ALA A 106 -28.68 7.39 -11.17
N ARG A 107 -29.99 7.68 -11.31
CA ARG A 107 -30.49 9.04 -11.51
C ARG A 107 -30.32 9.92 -10.27
N ALA A 108 -30.59 9.38 -9.08
CA ALA A 108 -30.43 10.09 -7.81
C ALA A 108 -28.96 10.37 -7.47
N LEU A 109 -28.04 9.53 -7.94
CA LEU A 109 -26.62 9.61 -7.67
C LEU A 109 -25.80 10.21 -8.83
N GLU A 110 -26.45 10.75 -9.85
CA GLU A 110 -25.77 11.28 -11.04
C GLU A 110 -24.75 12.38 -10.70
N THR A 111 -25.12 13.33 -9.85
CA THR A 111 -24.24 14.42 -9.44
C THR A 111 -23.02 13.90 -8.66
N LEU A 112 -23.24 12.95 -7.74
CA LEU A 112 -22.17 12.30 -6.98
C LEU A 112 -21.25 11.50 -7.92
N THR A 113 -21.82 10.72 -8.84
CA THR A 113 -21.06 9.94 -9.82
C THR A 113 -20.17 10.85 -10.67
N ARG A 114 -20.70 11.98 -11.13
CA ARG A 114 -19.93 12.94 -11.91
C ARG A 114 -18.77 13.54 -11.10
N ALA A 115 -19.02 13.90 -9.84
CA ALA A 115 -18.00 14.44 -8.95
C ALA A 115 -16.89 13.40 -8.68
N VAL A 116 -17.27 12.16 -8.36
CA VAL A 116 -16.30 11.06 -8.13
C VAL A 116 -15.45 10.81 -9.37
N CYS A 117 -16.06 10.70 -10.56
CA CYS A 117 -15.32 10.47 -11.80
C CYS A 117 -14.38 11.64 -12.15
N ALA A 118 -14.82 12.90 -11.92
CA ALA A 118 -13.99 14.07 -12.15
C ALA A 118 -12.77 14.08 -11.21
N THR A 119 -12.98 13.84 -9.91
CA THR A 119 -11.89 13.77 -8.93
C THR A 119 -10.95 12.59 -9.25
N ALA A 120 -11.51 11.44 -9.62
CA ALA A 120 -10.70 10.28 -10.00
C ALA A 120 -9.77 10.58 -11.18
N ALA A 121 -10.27 11.29 -12.20
CA ALA A 121 -9.46 11.69 -13.36
C ALA A 121 -8.33 12.69 -13.03
N GLU A 122 -8.42 13.39 -11.89
CA GLU A 122 -7.37 14.30 -11.42
C GLU A 122 -6.29 13.59 -10.58
N TRP A 123 -6.63 12.48 -9.94
CA TRP A 123 -5.79 11.84 -8.92
C TRP A 123 -5.33 10.43 -9.28
N LEU A 124 -5.90 9.82 -10.30
CA LEU A 124 -5.60 8.46 -10.73
C LEU A 124 -5.12 8.46 -12.17
N ASP A 125 -4.17 7.59 -12.45
CA ASP A 125 -3.70 7.34 -13.81
C ASP A 125 -4.74 6.51 -14.59
N ASP A 126 -4.79 6.71 -15.93
CA ASP A 126 -5.67 5.98 -16.84
C ASP A 126 -5.28 4.49 -17.01
#